data_4572903702add7dea9ab68e0029e1d9e
#
_entry.id   4572903702add7dea9ab68e0029e1d9e
#
_cell.length_a   1.000
_cell.length_b   1.000
_cell.length_c   1.000
_cell.angle_alpha   90.00
_cell.angle_beta   90.00
_cell.angle_gamma   90.00
#
_symmetry.space_group_name_H-M   'P 1'
#
loop_
_entity.id
_entity.type
_entity.pdbx_description
1 polymer ?
#
loop_
_entity_poly.entity_id
_entity_poly.type
_entity_poly.pdbx_seq_one_letter_code
_entity_poly.pdbx_strand_id
1 'polypeptide(L)'
;IDISPIEGLKISGVIAPTYNFDKVKSFRKQVPFTYPNDPNTIKGYMNGFTTTKLTENRNDSYDVTTQFFANYNKTFGKHELSAMVGYEDYYAFGEKLSASRDQYELTNFPYLDIGPENLRDNGGNAEEYAYRSFFGRIAYSYDNRYLLQVNFRRDGSSRFAPDSRWANFPSLSAGWVASEEQFIKNLDWNWLSFLKLRGSWGTLGNERITMSKDNTTVQNYYPYQSALNFGSALFYSGNTVNSFLTAAQQYYAVRNISWETTETWDIGLDANFLDGRLHFTGDFYKKKTKDMLLALEIPKFIGYDNPSVNTGNMHTTGYDLEIGWRDQVGDFRYSVSANLSDFISKMGNLGGTEFLGEKEKMEGSQFDEWYGYLSDGLFQTQEEVDNSPKLNNNVTIGDIKYKDILGPDGVPDGKISSEYDRVLLGGSLPRYMFGVNLSASYKGFDISMMFQGVGSQNSRISRNMVEGLNTNWGGFPSILEGDYWSTNNTAEQNAGVKYPRLTRNSVDANMSMSDYWMFNGRYLRMKNLTVGYTLPS
;
A
#
# COMPACT_ATOMS: atom_id res chain seq x y z
N ILE A 1 -9.24 -34.27 6.15
CA ILE A 1 -9.11 -35.65 6.64
C ILE A 1 -7.78 -35.77 7.37
N ASP A 2 -7.82 -36.29 8.59
CA ASP A 2 -6.65 -36.52 9.42
C ASP A 2 -6.51 -38.02 9.72
N ILE A 3 -5.31 -38.55 9.62
CA ILE A 3 -5.00 -39.95 9.90
C ILE A 3 -3.76 -39.98 10.78
N SER A 4 -3.80 -40.76 11.85
CA SER A 4 -2.65 -40.98 12.77
C SER A 4 -2.24 -42.46 12.76
N PRO A 5 -1.42 -42.88 11.79
CA PRO A 5 -1.09 -44.31 11.59
C PRO A 5 -0.17 -44.87 12.68
N ILE A 6 0.67 -44.04 13.27
CA ILE A 6 1.58 -44.38 14.40
C ILE A 6 1.64 -43.19 15.36
N GLU A 7 2.08 -43.47 16.58
CA GLU A 7 2.28 -42.45 17.61
C GLU A 7 3.25 -41.35 17.12
N GLY A 8 2.85 -40.10 17.27
CA GLY A 8 3.60 -38.92 16.84
C GLY A 8 3.46 -38.55 15.37
N LEU A 9 2.93 -39.42 14.49
CA LEU A 9 2.71 -39.11 13.07
C LEU A 9 1.25 -38.77 12.79
N LYS A 10 1.02 -37.57 12.23
CA LYS A 10 -0.28 -37.13 11.74
C LYS A 10 -0.17 -36.77 10.26
N ILE A 11 -0.97 -37.39 9.41
CA ILE A 11 -1.10 -37.10 7.99
C ILE A 11 -2.43 -36.40 7.77
N SER A 12 -2.41 -35.24 7.12
CA SER A 12 -3.59 -34.42 6.87
C SER A 12 -3.75 -34.13 5.38
N GLY A 13 -4.98 -34.26 4.90
CA GLY A 13 -5.39 -33.83 3.57
C GLY A 13 -6.52 -32.82 3.67
N VAL A 14 -6.36 -31.69 2.99
CA VAL A 14 -7.34 -30.60 2.93
C VAL A 14 -7.69 -30.31 1.48
N ILE A 15 -8.96 -30.21 1.17
CA ILE A 15 -9.47 -29.69 -0.09
C ILE A 15 -10.47 -28.60 0.28
N ALA A 16 -10.19 -27.39 -0.15
CA ALA A 16 -10.99 -26.20 0.16
C ALA A 16 -11.41 -25.49 -1.15
N PRO A 17 -12.58 -25.82 -1.70
CA PRO A 17 -13.14 -25.09 -2.83
C PRO A 17 -13.85 -23.83 -2.34
N THR A 18 -13.68 -22.73 -3.07
CA THR A 18 -14.43 -21.50 -2.91
C THR A 18 -15.16 -21.20 -4.22
N TYR A 19 -16.41 -20.82 -4.13
CA TYR A 19 -17.23 -20.43 -5.28
C TYR A 19 -17.83 -19.04 -5.03
N ASN A 20 -17.61 -18.11 -5.98
CA ASN A 20 -18.18 -16.77 -5.91
C ASN A 20 -19.06 -16.52 -7.15
N PHE A 21 -20.29 -16.07 -6.91
CA PHE A 21 -21.21 -15.62 -7.94
C PHE A 21 -21.52 -14.14 -7.67
N ASP A 22 -21.07 -13.28 -8.57
CA ASP A 22 -21.37 -11.86 -8.49
C ASP A 22 -22.29 -11.46 -9.63
N LYS A 23 -23.47 -10.95 -9.30
CA LYS A 23 -24.48 -10.49 -10.23
C LYS A 23 -24.85 -9.04 -9.92
N VAL A 24 -24.47 -8.14 -10.81
CA VAL A 24 -24.78 -6.72 -10.70
C VAL A 24 -25.73 -6.32 -11.83
N LYS A 25 -26.86 -5.75 -11.47
CA LYS A 25 -27.81 -5.13 -12.40
C LYS A 25 -27.91 -3.66 -12.06
N SER A 26 -27.48 -2.79 -12.98
CA SER A 26 -27.49 -1.34 -12.81
C SER A 26 -28.33 -0.70 -13.91
N PHE A 27 -29.36 0.05 -13.50
CA PHE A 27 -30.16 0.84 -14.42
C PHE A 27 -29.97 2.32 -14.13
N ARG A 28 -29.34 3.02 -15.06
CA ARG A 28 -29.13 4.46 -15.02
C ARG A 28 -30.32 5.16 -15.68
N LYS A 29 -30.97 6.08 -14.96
CA LYS A 29 -32.02 6.94 -15.49
C LYS A 29 -31.44 8.27 -15.97
N GLN A 30 -32.13 8.93 -16.90
CA GLN A 30 -31.85 10.34 -17.22
C GLN A 30 -32.13 11.21 -16.00
N VAL A 31 -31.30 12.22 -15.79
CA VAL A 31 -31.51 13.23 -14.75
C VAL A 31 -31.62 14.59 -15.43
N PRO A 32 -32.86 15.07 -15.68
CA PRO A 32 -33.08 16.39 -16.29
C PRO A 32 -32.76 17.49 -15.28
N PHE A 33 -32.37 18.67 -15.80
CA PHE A 33 -32.27 19.88 -14.99
C PHE A 33 -33.05 21.04 -15.64
N THR A 34 -33.50 21.94 -14.78
CA THR A 34 -34.20 23.17 -15.14
C THR A 34 -33.47 24.36 -14.51
N TYR A 35 -33.74 25.58 -14.96
CA TYR A 35 -33.25 26.78 -14.29
C TYR A 35 -34.26 27.30 -13.25
N PRO A 36 -33.79 27.95 -12.17
CA PRO A 36 -34.70 28.50 -11.13
C PRO A 36 -35.76 29.46 -11.66
N ASN A 37 -35.47 30.20 -12.73
CA ASN A 37 -36.38 31.14 -13.37
C ASN A 37 -37.34 30.51 -14.40
N ASP A 38 -37.14 29.22 -14.71
CA ASP A 38 -37.99 28.44 -15.62
C ASP A 38 -38.02 26.97 -15.20
N PRO A 39 -38.68 26.65 -14.07
CA PRO A 39 -38.64 25.32 -13.48
C PRO A 39 -39.44 24.27 -14.25
N ASN A 40 -40.29 24.67 -15.18
CA ASN A 40 -41.14 23.76 -15.92
C ASN A 40 -40.54 23.31 -17.28
N THR A 41 -39.48 23.96 -17.73
CA THR A 41 -38.83 23.62 -19.01
C THR A 41 -37.51 22.93 -18.79
N ILE A 42 -37.40 21.67 -19.25
CA ILE A 42 -36.12 20.93 -19.21
C ILE A 42 -35.12 21.64 -20.11
N LYS A 43 -34.01 22.09 -19.56
CA LYS A 43 -32.91 22.76 -20.26
C LYS A 43 -31.79 21.80 -20.70
N GLY A 44 -31.78 20.61 -20.16
CA GLY A 44 -30.80 19.57 -20.49
C GLY A 44 -30.83 18.46 -19.48
N TYR A 45 -29.80 17.63 -19.56
CA TYR A 45 -29.60 16.51 -18.65
C TYR A 45 -28.20 16.61 -17.98
N MET A 46 -28.10 16.16 -16.75
CA MET A 46 -26.83 16.14 -16.02
C MET A 46 -25.80 15.29 -16.76
N ASN A 47 -24.55 15.77 -16.76
CA ASN A 47 -23.45 15.03 -17.36
C ASN A 47 -23.34 13.61 -16.75
N GLY A 48 -23.15 12.61 -17.60
CA GLY A 48 -23.17 11.20 -17.20
C GLY A 48 -24.58 10.58 -17.07
N PHE A 49 -25.68 11.39 -17.11
CA PHE A 49 -27.07 10.96 -16.98
C PHE A 49 -27.94 11.46 -18.14
N THR A 50 -27.34 11.55 -19.32
CA THR A 50 -28.01 12.08 -20.54
C THR A 50 -28.89 11.05 -21.21
N THR A 51 -28.65 9.77 -20.99
CA THR A 51 -29.45 8.65 -21.51
C THR A 51 -29.76 7.64 -20.44
N THR A 52 -30.81 6.84 -20.66
CA THR A 52 -31.09 5.65 -19.84
C THR A 52 -30.18 4.51 -20.28
N LYS A 53 -29.59 3.76 -19.36
CA LYS A 53 -28.75 2.60 -19.69
C LYS A 53 -28.98 1.47 -18.69
N LEU A 54 -29.22 0.27 -19.18
CA LEU A 54 -29.15 -0.96 -18.39
C LEU A 54 -27.82 -1.64 -18.63
N THR A 55 -27.14 -2.01 -17.56
CA THR A 55 -25.95 -2.87 -17.58
C THR A 55 -26.16 -4.05 -16.64
N GLU A 56 -25.94 -5.25 -17.12
CA GLU A 56 -25.90 -6.48 -16.32
C GLU A 56 -24.52 -7.08 -16.43
N ASN A 57 -23.87 -7.27 -15.27
CA ASN A 57 -22.59 -7.96 -15.15
C ASN A 57 -22.80 -9.27 -14.40
N ARG A 58 -22.12 -10.30 -14.84
CA ARG A 58 -22.04 -11.60 -14.18
C ARG A 58 -20.60 -12.02 -14.14
N ASN A 59 -20.07 -12.18 -12.93
CA ASN A 59 -18.70 -12.59 -12.69
C ASN A 59 -18.78 -13.88 -11.86
N ASP A 60 -18.39 -14.96 -12.47
CA ASP A 60 -18.33 -16.25 -11.82
C ASP A 60 -16.86 -16.60 -11.59
N SER A 61 -16.52 -16.99 -10.37
CA SER A 61 -15.15 -17.41 -10.07
C SER A 61 -15.16 -18.58 -9.09
N TYR A 62 -14.17 -19.43 -9.23
CA TYR A 62 -13.89 -20.46 -8.25
C TYR A 62 -12.38 -20.59 -8.04
N ASP A 63 -12.03 -20.99 -6.84
CA ASP A 63 -10.70 -21.42 -6.50
C ASP A 63 -10.74 -22.73 -5.70
N VAL A 64 -9.70 -23.50 -5.85
CA VAL A 64 -9.52 -24.74 -5.11
C VAL A 64 -8.11 -24.77 -4.53
N THR A 65 -8.03 -24.88 -3.21
CA THR A 65 -6.78 -25.18 -2.50
C THR A 65 -6.76 -26.66 -2.13
N THR A 66 -5.71 -27.34 -2.52
CA THR A 66 -5.46 -28.73 -2.13
C THR A 66 -4.14 -28.78 -1.35
N GLN A 67 -4.17 -29.36 -0.14
CA GLN A 67 -3.00 -29.48 0.70
C GLN A 67 -2.88 -30.92 1.21
N PHE A 68 -1.65 -31.42 1.21
CA PHE A 68 -1.27 -32.67 1.87
C PHE A 68 -0.04 -32.40 2.73
N PHE A 69 -0.08 -32.77 3.99
CA PHE A 69 1.07 -32.63 4.86
C PHE A 69 1.13 -33.71 5.91
N ALA A 70 2.34 -34.09 6.28
CA ALA A 70 2.64 -35.03 7.34
C ALA A 70 3.44 -34.32 8.43
N ASN A 71 2.97 -34.43 9.66
CA ASN A 71 3.63 -33.91 10.85
C ASN A 71 4.08 -35.08 11.72
N TYR A 72 5.32 -35.05 12.15
CA TYR A 72 5.87 -36.00 13.11
C TYR A 72 6.41 -35.27 14.31
N ASN A 73 5.92 -35.60 15.50
CA ASN A 73 6.38 -35.02 16.77
C ASN A 73 6.81 -36.14 17.70
N LYS A 74 7.98 -35.99 18.28
CA LYS A 74 8.51 -36.96 19.23
C LYS A 74 9.38 -36.31 20.29
N THR A 75 9.14 -36.70 21.54
CA THR A 75 10.00 -36.34 22.69
C THR A 75 10.73 -37.58 23.16
N PHE A 76 12.04 -37.47 23.33
CA PHE A 76 12.90 -38.53 23.86
C PHE A 76 13.92 -37.97 24.85
N GLY A 77 13.64 -38.17 26.13
CA GLY A 77 14.39 -37.54 27.21
C GLY A 77 14.30 -36.02 27.17
N LYS A 78 15.42 -35.34 26.96
CA LYS A 78 15.52 -33.88 26.85
C LYS A 78 15.40 -33.37 25.43
N HIS A 79 15.17 -34.21 24.45
CA HIS A 79 15.11 -33.87 23.05
C HIS A 79 13.66 -33.83 22.58
N GLU A 80 13.26 -32.74 21.97
CA GLU A 80 11.98 -32.59 21.29
C GLU A 80 12.22 -32.35 19.81
N LEU A 81 11.62 -33.17 18.96
CA LEU A 81 11.71 -33.08 17.51
C LEU A 81 10.31 -32.92 16.93
N SER A 82 10.12 -31.90 16.12
CA SER A 82 8.95 -31.71 15.27
C SER A 82 9.39 -31.59 13.81
N ALA A 83 8.89 -32.47 12.97
CA ALA A 83 9.17 -32.43 11.53
C ALA A 83 7.86 -32.36 10.74
N MET A 84 7.85 -31.59 9.67
CA MET A 84 6.71 -31.46 8.77
C MET A 84 7.21 -31.47 7.33
N VAL A 85 6.51 -32.19 6.45
CA VAL A 85 6.63 -32.07 5.00
C VAL A 85 5.25 -31.86 4.41
N GLY A 86 5.15 -31.07 3.37
CA GLY A 86 3.87 -30.74 2.78
C GLY A 86 3.94 -30.38 1.31
N TYR A 87 2.78 -30.46 0.71
CA TYR A 87 2.48 -30.10 -0.67
C TYR A 87 1.22 -29.26 -0.69
N GLU A 88 1.21 -28.21 -1.51
CA GLU A 88 0.05 -27.35 -1.73
C GLU A 88 -0.09 -27.07 -3.23
N ASP A 89 -1.33 -27.14 -3.71
CA ASP A 89 -1.72 -26.75 -5.05
C ASP A 89 -2.92 -25.82 -4.95
N TYR A 90 -2.82 -24.68 -5.60
CA TYR A 90 -3.89 -23.70 -5.69
C TYR A 90 -4.20 -23.42 -7.15
N TYR A 91 -5.47 -23.45 -7.48
CA TYR A 91 -5.97 -23.11 -8.80
C TYR A 91 -7.15 -22.15 -8.66
N ALA A 92 -7.15 -21.09 -9.43
CA ALA A 92 -8.25 -20.13 -9.52
C ALA A 92 -8.62 -19.87 -10.98
N PHE A 93 -9.92 -19.80 -11.23
CA PHE A 93 -10.50 -19.44 -12.52
C PHE A 93 -11.58 -18.38 -12.29
N GLY A 94 -11.59 -17.35 -13.14
CA GLY A 94 -12.61 -16.32 -13.13
C GLY A 94 -13.10 -15.99 -14.53
N GLU A 95 -14.40 -15.87 -14.69
CA GLU A 95 -15.06 -15.51 -15.94
C GLU A 95 -15.95 -14.29 -15.71
N LYS A 96 -15.92 -13.35 -16.67
CA LYS A 96 -16.69 -12.11 -16.61
C LYS A 96 -17.54 -11.97 -17.87
N LEU A 97 -18.82 -11.68 -17.68
CA LEU A 97 -19.75 -11.36 -18.74
C LEU A 97 -20.44 -10.03 -18.43
N SER A 98 -20.44 -9.12 -19.40
CA SER A 98 -21.17 -7.86 -19.35
C SER A 98 -22.10 -7.74 -20.54
N ALA A 99 -23.34 -7.31 -20.31
CA ALA A 99 -24.26 -6.97 -21.36
C ALA A 99 -24.96 -5.66 -21.02
N SER A 100 -25.14 -4.80 -22.03
CA SER A 100 -25.85 -3.54 -21.83
C SER A 100 -26.67 -3.14 -23.05
N ARG A 101 -27.72 -2.34 -22.81
CA ARG A 101 -28.43 -1.57 -23.83
C ARG A 101 -28.67 -0.16 -23.33
N ASP A 102 -28.71 0.81 -24.24
CA ASP A 102 -28.88 2.22 -23.96
C ASP A 102 -30.23 2.73 -24.49
N GLN A 103 -30.68 3.93 -24.10
CA GLN A 103 -31.86 4.65 -24.58
C GLN A 103 -33.18 3.88 -24.41
N TYR A 104 -33.43 3.39 -23.19
CA TYR A 104 -34.71 2.76 -22.84
C TYR A 104 -35.85 3.76 -22.84
N GLU A 105 -36.93 3.47 -23.56
CA GLU A 105 -38.18 4.22 -23.49
C GLU A 105 -38.99 3.81 -22.25
N LEU A 106 -39.05 2.50 -21.96
CA LEU A 106 -39.75 1.96 -20.80
C LEU A 106 -38.80 1.85 -19.59
N THR A 107 -38.88 2.82 -18.69
CA THR A 107 -37.96 2.88 -17.54
C THR A 107 -38.40 2.08 -16.32
N ASN A 108 -39.63 1.57 -16.30
CA ASN A 108 -40.19 0.81 -15.18
C ASN A 108 -39.88 -0.69 -15.23
N PHE A 109 -39.42 -1.18 -16.38
CA PHE A 109 -39.10 -2.58 -16.64
C PHE A 109 -37.70 -2.71 -17.22
N PRO A 110 -36.65 -2.58 -16.42
CA PRO A 110 -35.27 -2.60 -16.91
C PRO A 110 -34.80 -4.03 -17.18
N TYR A 111 -35.18 -4.58 -18.31
CA TYR A 111 -34.68 -5.84 -18.86
C TYR A 111 -34.00 -5.62 -20.19
N LEU A 112 -32.95 -6.41 -20.49
CA LEU A 112 -32.16 -6.21 -21.72
C LEU A 112 -33.04 -6.25 -22.98
N ASP A 113 -33.98 -7.16 -23.04
CA ASP A 113 -34.85 -7.37 -24.20
C ASP A 113 -35.73 -6.17 -24.58
N ILE A 114 -36.05 -5.32 -23.58
CA ILE A 114 -36.93 -4.14 -23.77
C ILE A 114 -36.17 -2.97 -24.35
N GLY A 115 -34.84 -2.93 -24.21
CA GLY A 115 -34.01 -1.86 -24.78
C GLY A 115 -33.83 -2.01 -26.30
N PRO A 116 -33.51 -0.91 -27.02
CA PRO A 116 -33.26 -0.91 -28.45
C PRO A 116 -32.15 -1.90 -28.85
N GLU A 117 -32.40 -2.69 -29.88
CA GLU A 117 -31.47 -3.73 -30.34
C GLU A 117 -30.19 -3.15 -30.95
N ASN A 118 -30.32 -2.03 -31.65
CA ASN A 118 -29.19 -1.33 -32.29
C ASN A 118 -28.24 -0.65 -31.30
N LEU A 119 -28.61 -0.55 -30.01
CA LEU A 119 -27.82 0.04 -28.93
C LEU A 119 -27.36 -1.02 -27.91
N ARG A 120 -27.23 -2.26 -28.36
CA ARG A 120 -26.67 -3.36 -27.56
C ARG A 120 -25.16 -3.30 -27.51
N ASP A 121 -24.60 -3.66 -26.37
CA ASP A 121 -23.17 -3.84 -26.17
C ASP A 121 -22.95 -5.05 -25.24
N ASN A 122 -21.91 -5.80 -25.50
CA ASN A 122 -21.55 -6.95 -24.67
C ASN A 122 -20.03 -7.15 -24.69
N GLY A 123 -19.53 -7.73 -23.63
CA GLY A 123 -18.12 -8.11 -23.52
C GLY A 123 -17.96 -9.23 -22.50
N GLY A 124 -16.85 -9.92 -22.58
CA GLY A 124 -16.53 -10.96 -21.64
C GLY A 124 -15.07 -11.38 -21.77
N ASN A 125 -14.52 -11.89 -20.71
CA ASN A 125 -13.19 -12.48 -20.66
C ASN A 125 -13.09 -13.50 -19.53
N ALA A 126 -12.04 -14.31 -19.58
CA ALA A 126 -11.70 -15.22 -18.49
C ALA A 126 -10.21 -15.10 -18.17
N GLU A 127 -9.87 -15.42 -16.93
CA GLU A 127 -8.50 -15.44 -16.43
C GLU A 127 -8.32 -16.64 -15.50
N GLU A 128 -7.12 -17.21 -15.49
CA GLU A 128 -6.77 -18.29 -14.58
C GLU A 128 -5.40 -18.05 -13.95
N TYR A 129 -5.24 -18.60 -12.76
CA TYR A 129 -4.04 -18.50 -12.00
C TYR A 129 -3.81 -19.79 -11.20
N ALA A 130 -2.57 -20.22 -11.12
CA ALA A 130 -2.21 -21.37 -10.31
C ALA A 130 -0.84 -21.17 -9.64
N TYR A 131 -0.71 -21.70 -8.44
CA TYR A 131 0.59 -21.91 -7.83
C TYR A 131 0.71 -23.29 -7.20
N ARG A 132 1.95 -23.76 -7.07
CA ARG A 132 2.26 -25.06 -6.48
C ARG A 132 3.46 -24.95 -5.57
N SER A 133 3.40 -25.60 -4.43
CA SER A 133 4.41 -25.48 -3.38
C SER A 133 4.77 -26.82 -2.78
N PHE A 134 6.06 -26.98 -2.52
CA PHE A 134 6.60 -28.04 -1.68
C PHE A 134 7.27 -27.39 -0.49
N PHE A 135 6.98 -27.85 0.71
CA PHE A 135 7.53 -27.24 1.91
C PHE A 135 7.86 -28.26 2.99
N GLY A 136 8.80 -27.90 3.84
CA GLY A 136 9.20 -28.71 4.98
C GLY A 136 9.70 -27.85 6.13
N ARG A 137 9.57 -28.36 7.33
CA ARG A 137 10.05 -27.74 8.57
C ARG A 137 10.62 -28.82 9.48
N ILE A 138 11.74 -28.51 10.10
CA ILE A 138 12.28 -29.24 11.22
C ILE A 138 12.47 -28.26 12.36
N ALA A 139 11.85 -28.53 13.51
CA ALA A 139 12.08 -27.81 14.74
C ALA A 139 12.62 -28.77 15.79
N TYR A 140 13.69 -28.37 16.47
CA TYR A 140 14.38 -29.15 17.48
C TYR A 140 14.59 -28.31 18.72
N SER A 141 14.30 -28.89 19.87
CA SER A 141 14.56 -28.31 21.18
C SER A 141 15.36 -29.30 22.03
N TYR A 142 16.40 -28.81 22.68
CA TYR A 142 17.15 -29.56 23.66
C TYR A 142 17.00 -28.93 25.03
N ASP A 143 16.40 -29.68 25.95
CA ASP A 143 16.21 -29.32 27.38
C ASP A 143 15.49 -27.95 27.54
N ASN A 144 14.65 -27.57 26.57
CA ASN A 144 14.01 -26.24 26.46
C ASN A 144 14.99 -25.05 26.49
N ARG A 145 16.27 -25.30 26.29
CA ARG A 145 17.35 -24.28 26.32
C ARG A 145 17.84 -23.89 24.94
N TYR A 146 18.10 -24.88 24.10
CA TYR A 146 18.62 -24.66 22.75
C TYR A 146 17.53 -25.00 21.75
N LEU A 147 17.11 -24.00 20.99
CA LEU A 147 16.03 -24.09 20.03
C LEU A 147 16.58 -23.87 18.63
N LEU A 148 16.23 -24.75 17.70
CA LEU A 148 16.62 -24.64 16.30
C LEU A 148 15.41 -24.93 15.41
N GLN A 149 15.20 -24.11 14.39
CA GLN A 149 14.18 -24.39 13.37
C GLN A 149 14.73 -24.10 11.99
N VAL A 150 14.53 -25.03 11.09
CA VAL A 150 14.83 -24.91 9.66
C VAL A 150 13.54 -25.07 8.87
N ASN A 151 13.27 -24.14 7.96
CA ASN A 151 12.17 -24.26 7.02
C ASN A 151 12.73 -24.16 5.60
N PHE A 152 12.09 -24.88 4.71
CA PHE A 152 12.35 -24.81 3.29
C PHE A 152 11.02 -24.81 2.54
N ARG A 153 10.88 -23.89 1.58
CA ARG A 153 9.74 -23.84 0.68
C ARG A 153 10.22 -23.65 -0.76
N ARG A 154 9.63 -24.40 -1.66
CA ARG A 154 9.84 -24.27 -3.10
C ARG A 154 8.49 -24.00 -3.75
N ASP A 155 8.34 -22.82 -4.33
CA ASP A 155 7.10 -22.33 -4.92
C ASP A 155 7.23 -22.15 -6.42
N GLY A 156 6.19 -22.52 -7.15
CA GLY A 156 6.07 -22.32 -8.58
C GLY A 156 4.76 -21.60 -8.91
N SER A 157 4.84 -20.51 -9.67
CA SER A 157 3.70 -19.69 -10.06
C SER A 157 3.46 -19.70 -11.57
N SER A 158 2.19 -19.75 -11.99
CA SER A 158 1.80 -19.64 -13.39
C SER A 158 2.05 -18.25 -14.00
N ARG A 159 2.33 -17.23 -13.17
CA ARG A 159 2.67 -15.86 -13.62
C ARG A 159 4.00 -15.80 -14.36
N PHE A 160 4.88 -16.76 -14.13
CA PHE A 160 6.21 -16.78 -14.72
C PHE A 160 6.33 -17.85 -15.81
N ALA A 161 7.19 -17.58 -16.77
CA ALA A 161 7.53 -18.54 -17.81
C ALA A 161 8.12 -19.83 -17.19
N PRO A 162 8.03 -20.99 -17.85
CA PRO A 162 8.49 -22.26 -17.30
C PRO A 162 9.90 -22.23 -16.71
N ASP A 163 10.80 -21.49 -17.37
CA ASP A 163 12.22 -21.39 -16.98
C ASP A 163 12.46 -20.53 -15.72
N SER A 164 11.53 -19.61 -15.40
CA SER A 164 11.62 -18.67 -14.25
C SER A 164 10.56 -18.94 -13.18
N ARG A 165 9.76 -19.99 -13.34
CA ARG A 165 8.56 -20.26 -12.54
C ARG A 165 8.85 -20.60 -11.10
N TRP A 166 9.92 -21.35 -10.84
CA TRP A 166 10.22 -21.94 -9.54
C TRP A 166 11.27 -21.15 -8.76
N ALA A 167 10.98 -20.90 -7.48
CA ALA A 167 11.93 -20.30 -6.55
C ALA A 167 12.00 -21.08 -5.23
N ASN A 168 13.11 -20.91 -4.51
CA ASN A 168 13.39 -21.60 -3.24
C ASN A 168 13.51 -20.55 -2.13
N PHE A 169 12.87 -20.82 -1.00
CA PHE A 169 12.79 -19.93 0.14
C PHE A 169 13.19 -20.67 1.43
N PRO A 170 14.50 -20.78 1.72
CA PRO A 170 14.99 -21.31 2.98
C PRO A 170 14.85 -20.30 4.11
N SER A 171 14.68 -20.80 5.35
CA SER A 171 14.85 -20.01 6.56
C SER A 171 15.40 -20.85 7.71
N LEU A 172 16.13 -20.17 8.59
CA LEU A 172 16.77 -20.74 9.77
C LEU A 172 16.50 -19.81 10.96
N SER A 173 16.15 -20.36 12.11
CA SER A 173 16.11 -19.62 13.36
C SER A 173 16.73 -20.44 14.50
N ALA A 174 17.42 -19.74 15.40
CA ALA A 174 18.01 -20.31 16.60
C ALA A 174 17.61 -19.48 17.83
N GLY A 175 17.41 -20.14 18.95
CA GLY A 175 17.13 -19.52 20.23
C GLY A 175 17.92 -20.18 21.34
N TRP A 176 18.39 -19.37 22.27
CA TRP A 176 19.07 -19.81 23.46
C TRP A 176 18.42 -19.21 24.70
N VAL A 177 17.82 -20.06 25.52
CA VAL A 177 17.25 -19.68 26.82
C VAL A 177 18.37 -19.64 27.86
N ALA A 178 19.08 -18.51 27.89
CA ALA A 178 20.28 -18.36 28.73
C ALA A 178 19.98 -18.46 30.23
N SER A 179 18.77 -18.02 30.66
CA SER A 179 18.35 -18.15 32.06
C SER A 179 18.27 -19.61 32.57
N GLU A 180 18.16 -20.59 31.65
CA GLU A 180 18.14 -22.00 32.01
C GLU A 180 19.53 -22.62 32.18
N GLU A 181 20.59 -21.86 31.89
CA GLU A 181 21.97 -22.33 32.07
C GLU A 181 22.39 -22.36 33.53
N GLN A 182 23.14 -23.41 33.93
CA GLN A 182 23.55 -23.58 35.30
C GLN A 182 24.44 -22.43 35.80
N PHE A 183 25.30 -21.87 34.93
CA PHE A 183 26.13 -20.73 35.30
C PHE A 183 25.36 -19.46 35.55
N ILE A 184 24.22 -19.25 34.87
CA ILE A 184 23.29 -18.10 35.14
C ILE A 184 22.53 -18.39 36.44
N LYS A 185 21.99 -19.59 36.62
CA LYS A 185 21.29 -19.99 37.85
C LYS A 185 22.17 -19.85 39.10
N ASN A 186 23.46 -20.16 38.98
CA ASN A 186 24.42 -20.04 40.08
C ASN A 186 24.79 -18.58 40.45
N LEU A 187 24.41 -17.60 39.61
CA LEU A 187 24.63 -16.16 39.93
C LEU A 187 23.60 -15.63 40.94
N ASP A 188 22.57 -16.43 41.27
CA ASP A 188 21.48 -16.08 42.19
C ASP A 188 20.86 -14.68 41.87
N TRP A 189 20.75 -14.39 40.59
CA TRP A 189 20.14 -13.14 40.12
C TRP A 189 18.62 -13.18 40.27
N ASN A 190 18.14 -12.95 41.51
CA ASN A 190 16.71 -12.96 41.81
C ASN A 190 15.88 -11.92 41.03
N TRP A 191 16.56 -10.99 40.40
CA TRP A 191 15.91 -9.95 39.57
C TRP A 191 15.71 -10.41 38.12
N LEU A 192 16.39 -11.46 37.63
CA LEU A 192 16.30 -11.98 36.28
C LEU A 192 15.56 -13.33 36.28
N SER A 193 14.30 -13.32 35.83
CA SER A 193 13.44 -14.52 35.83
C SER A 193 13.52 -15.31 34.52
N PHE A 194 13.81 -14.63 33.42
CA PHE A 194 13.90 -15.24 32.09
C PHE A 194 14.80 -14.42 31.18
N LEU A 195 15.65 -15.09 30.41
CA LEU A 195 16.48 -14.46 29.38
C LEU A 195 16.62 -15.41 28.20
N LYS A 196 16.17 -14.95 27.02
CA LYS A 196 16.32 -15.67 25.77
C LYS A 196 16.89 -14.77 24.69
N LEU A 197 17.95 -15.24 24.06
CA LEU A 197 18.52 -14.66 22.84
C LEU A 197 17.99 -15.44 21.63
N ARG A 198 17.68 -14.77 20.57
CA ARG A 198 17.21 -15.37 19.32
C ARG A 198 17.81 -14.69 18.11
N GLY A 199 17.97 -15.47 17.06
CA GLY A 199 18.38 -14.95 15.76
C GLY A 199 17.72 -15.73 14.66
N SER A 200 17.39 -15.05 13.57
CA SER A 200 16.83 -15.68 12.39
C SER A 200 17.39 -15.10 11.11
N TRP A 201 17.39 -15.93 10.10
CA TRP A 201 17.67 -15.59 8.72
C TRP A 201 16.68 -16.32 7.83
N GLY A 202 16.20 -15.65 6.79
CA GLY A 202 15.31 -16.30 5.84
C GLY A 202 15.07 -15.47 4.59
N THR A 203 14.55 -16.16 3.58
CA THR A 203 14.16 -15.55 2.31
C THR A 203 12.66 -15.73 2.08
N LEU A 204 12.03 -14.71 1.49
CA LEU A 204 10.63 -14.69 1.10
C LEU A 204 10.53 -14.26 -0.37
N GLY A 205 9.57 -14.83 -1.09
CA GLY A 205 9.26 -14.48 -2.46
C GLY A 205 8.00 -13.65 -2.58
N ASN A 206 8.01 -12.71 -3.53
CA ASN A 206 6.83 -12.00 -3.99
C ASN A 206 6.69 -12.20 -5.50
N GLU A 207 5.48 -12.58 -5.92
CA GLU A 207 5.12 -12.80 -7.33
C GLU A 207 4.10 -11.81 -7.86
N ARG A 208 3.67 -10.86 -7.01
CA ARG A 208 2.57 -9.97 -7.34
C ARG A 208 2.99 -8.94 -8.39
N ILE A 209 2.49 -9.14 -9.60
CA ILE A 209 2.70 -8.24 -10.73
C ILE A 209 1.40 -7.52 -11.02
N THR A 210 1.46 -6.20 -11.10
CA THR A 210 0.32 -5.36 -11.43
C THR A 210 0.59 -4.57 -12.70
N MET A 211 -0.47 -4.19 -13.39
CA MET A 211 -0.42 -3.29 -14.54
C MET A 211 -1.51 -2.23 -14.41
N SER A 212 -1.30 -1.08 -15.04
CA SER A 212 -2.33 -0.06 -15.17
C SER A 212 -3.23 -0.40 -16.36
N LYS A 213 -4.53 -0.44 -16.12
CA LYS A 213 -5.55 -0.60 -17.16
C LYS A 213 -6.69 0.36 -16.89
N ASP A 214 -7.00 1.22 -17.86
CA ASP A 214 -8.07 2.23 -17.74
C ASP A 214 -7.99 3.07 -16.45
N ASN A 215 -6.78 3.54 -16.10
CA ASN A 215 -6.45 4.25 -14.86
C ASN A 215 -6.72 3.45 -13.56
N THR A 216 -6.88 2.13 -13.65
CA THR A 216 -6.98 1.24 -12.51
C THR A 216 -5.79 0.28 -12.46
N THR A 217 -5.36 -0.07 -11.25
CA THR A 217 -4.32 -1.07 -11.04
C THR A 217 -4.96 -2.46 -10.97
N VAL A 218 -4.62 -3.32 -11.92
CA VAL A 218 -5.12 -4.70 -12.00
C VAL A 218 -3.98 -5.70 -11.89
N GLN A 219 -4.29 -6.95 -11.53
CA GLN A 219 -3.31 -8.05 -11.53
C GLN A 219 -2.95 -8.41 -12.96
N ASN A 220 -1.65 -8.65 -13.22
CA ASN A 220 -1.16 -9.23 -14.46
C ASN A 220 -0.82 -10.71 -14.22
N TYR A 221 -1.60 -11.61 -14.81
CA TYR A 221 -1.39 -13.05 -14.68
C TYR A 221 -0.50 -13.64 -15.78
N TYR A 222 -0.24 -12.88 -16.85
CA TYR A 222 0.50 -13.36 -18.03
C TYR A 222 1.58 -12.38 -18.52
N PRO A 223 2.44 -11.85 -17.65
CA PRO A 223 3.39 -10.78 -18.02
C PRO A 223 4.44 -11.23 -19.05
N TYR A 224 4.64 -12.54 -19.20
CA TYR A 224 5.61 -13.14 -20.10
C TYR A 224 5.02 -13.49 -21.48
N GLN A 225 3.70 -13.35 -21.67
CA GLN A 225 3.02 -13.68 -22.91
C GLN A 225 2.76 -12.42 -23.75
N SER A 226 3.05 -12.51 -25.05
CA SER A 226 2.59 -11.52 -26.00
C SER A 226 1.12 -11.71 -26.30
N ALA A 227 0.29 -10.75 -25.92
CA ALA A 227 -1.13 -10.76 -26.19
C ALA A 227 -1.50 -9.68 -27.22
N LEU A 228 -2.44 -10.01 -28.09
CA LEU A 228 -3.05 -9.07 -29.03
C LEU A 228 -4.36 -8.55 -28.44
N ASN A 229 -4.48 -7.24 -28.34
CA ASN A 229 -5.74 -6.59 -28.02
C ASN A 229 -6.47 -6.26 -29.32
N PHE A 230 -7.73 -6.66 -29.38
CA PHE A 230 -8.61 -6.34 -30.50
C PHE A 230 -9.36 -5.04 -30.20
N GLY A 231 -9.43 -4.18 -31.20
CA GLY A 231 -10.12 -2.90 -31.13
C GLY A 231 -10.71 -2.50 -32.47
N SER A 232 -11.21 -1.29 -32.56
CA SER A 232 -11.72 -0.72 -33.81
C SER A 232 -10.99 0.58 -34.12
N ALA A 233 -10.51 0.73 -35.34
CA ALA A 233 -10.00 1.99 -35.86
C ALA A 233 -10.99 2.58 -36.88
N LEU A 234 -11.20 3.90 -36.77
CA LEU A 234 -12.07 4.63 -37.69
C LEU A 234 -11.22 5.28 -38.77
N PHE A 235 -11.56 5.01 -40.02
CA PHE A 235 -10.91 5.61 -41.18
C PHE A 235 -11.93 6.40 -41.99
N TYR A 236 -11.55 7.57 -42.45
CA TYR A 236 -12.33 8.39 -43.36
C TYR A 236 -11.99 8.00 -44.81
N SER A 237 -13.02 7.70 -45.59
CA SER A 237 -12.91 7.55 -47.04
C SER A 237 -13.93 8.52 -47.68
N GLY A 238 -13.46 9.67 -48.13
CA GLY A 238 -14.33 10.76 -48.53
C GLY A 238 -15.16 11.28 -47.34
N ASN A 239 -16.47 11.27 -47.47
CA ASN A 239 -17.41 11.69 -46.40
C ASN A 239 -17.92 10.50 -45.53
N THR A 240 -17.39 9.32 -45.73
CA THR A 240 -17.84 8.10 -45.00
C THR A 240 -16.82 7.69 -43.97
N VAL A 241 -17.30 7.41 -42.75
CA VAL A 241 -16.49 6.82 -41.69
C VAL A 241 -16.65 5.30 -41.74
N ASN A 242 -15.54 4.61 -41.90
CA ASN A 242 -15.51 3.16 -41.88
C ASN A 242 -14.79 2.66 -40.63
N SER A 243 -15.37 1.69 -39.95
CA SER A 243 -14.78 1.02 -38.80
C SER A 243 -14.14 -0.29 -39.22
N PHE A 244 -12.87 -0.48 -38.87
CA PHE A 244 -12.13 -1.70 -39.16
C PHE A 244 -11.69 -2.34 -37.85
N LEU A 245 -11.82 -3.66 -37.79
CA LEU A 245 -11.25 -4.44 -36.68
C LEU A 245 -9.73 -4.34 -36.73
N THR A 246 -9.13 -3.98 -35.63
CA THR A 246 -7.67 -3.89 -35.48
C THR A 246 -7.19 -4.85 -34.41
N ALA A 247 -5.95 -5.29 -34.54
CA ALA A 247 -5.25 -6.07 -33.53
C ALA A 247 -3.89 -5.43 -33.29
N ALA A 248 -3.57 -5.12 -32.04
CA ALA A 248 -2.30 -4.54 -31.65
C ALA A 248 -1.79 -5.19 -30.36
N GLN A 249 -0.48 -5.34 -30.28
CA GLN A 249 0.16 -5.68 -29.02
C GLN A 249 0.25 -4.40 -28.20
N GLN A 250 -0.45 -4.33 -27.07
CA GLN A 250 -0.47 -3.17 -26.18
C GLN A 250 0.59 -3.27 -25.08
N TYR A 251 0.90 -4.49 -24.65
CA TYR A 251 1.82 -4.74 -23.55
C TYR A 251 3.10 -5.41 -24.06
N TYR A 252 4.22 -4.92 -23.56
CA TYR A 252 5.51 -5.55 -23.83
C TYR A 252 5.66 -6.81 -22.97
N ALA A 253 5.82 -7.97 -23.60
CA ALA A 253 6.00 -9.24 -22.90
C ALA A 253 7.42 -9.36 -22.32
N VAL A 254 7.53 -9.55 -21.02
CA VAL A 254 8.81 -9.71 -20.32
C VAL A 254 9.02 -11.19 -19.99
N ARG A 255 9.67 -11.92 -20.92
CA ARG A 255 9.78 -13.38 -20.82
C ARG A 255 10.62 -13.87 -19.63
N ASN A 256 11.60 -13.10 -19.21
CA ASN A 256 12.50 -13.44 -18.12
C ASN A 256 12.07 -12.88 -16.76
N ILE A 257 10.84 -12.38 -16.65
CA ILE A 257 10.30 -11.93 -15.36
C ILE A 257 10.24 -13.08 -14.35
N SER A 258 10.63 -12.82 -13.14
CA SER A 258 10.73 -13.83 -12.08
C SER A 258 10.34 -13.26 -10.70
N TRP A 259 10.52 -14.07 -9.68
CA TRP A 259 10.24 -13.72 -8.29
C TRP A 259 11.09 -12.55 -7.80
N GLU A 260 10.44 -11.57 -7.16
CA GLU A 260 11.11 -10.64 -6.27
C GLU A 260 11.44 -11.37 -4.96
N THR A 261 12.64 -11.19 -4.42
CA THR A 261 13.09 -11.91 -3.23
C THR A 261 13.50 -10.94 -2.12
N THR A 262 12.98 -11.16 -0.91
CA THR A 262 13.40 -10.44 0.30
C THR A 262 14.16 -11.37 1.22
N GLU A 263 15.40 -11.03 1.50
CA GLU A 263 16.27 -11.66 2.50
C GLU A 263 16.20 -10.85 3.80
N THR A 264 15.95 -11.51 4.92
CA THR A 264 15.84 -10.88 6.24
C THR A 264 16.80 -11.53 7.23
N TRP A 265 17.50 -10.69 7.97
CA TRP A 265 18.27 -11.02 9.17
C TRP A 265 17.61 -10.34 10.36
N ASP A 266 17.45 -11.07 11.43
CA ASP A 266 16.83 -10.61 12.67
C ASP A 266 17.58 -11.12 13.88
N ILE A 267 17.79 -10.25 14.88
CA ILE A 267 18.34 -10.59 16.19
C ILE A 267 17.39 -10.04 17.24
N GLY A 268 16.99 -10.90 18.17
CA GLY A 268 16.03 -10.55 19.20
C GLY A 268 16.45 -10.98 20.61
N LEU A 269 15.91 -10.28 21.57
CA LEU A 269 16.09 -10.51 23.00
C LEU A 269 14.71 -10.51 23.69
N ASP A 270 14.44 -11.57 24.46
CA ASP A 270 13.28 -11.64 25.35
C ASP A 270 13.79 -11.75 26.80
N ALA A 271 13.33 -10.88 27.69
CA ALA A 271 13.74 -10.87 29.08
C ALA A 271 12.57 -10.56 30.04
N ASN A 272 12.50 -11.31 31.14
CA ASN A 272 11.59 -11.04 32.26
C ASN A 272 12.40 -10.81 33.52
N PHE A 273 12.00 -9.79 34.24
CA PHE A 273 12.64 -9.36 35.48
C PHE A 273 11.64 -9.33 36.64
N LEU A 274 12.17 -9.41 37.88
CA LEU A 274 11.42 -9.22 39.12
C LEU A 274 10.17 -10.15 39.18
N ASP A 275 10.39 -11.45 39.01
CA ASP A 275 9.34 -12.48 38.99
C ASP A 275 8.27 -12.23 37.90
N GLY A 276 8.70 -11.70 36.75
CA GLY A 276 7.85 -11.43 35.60
C GLY A 276 6.98 -10.17 35.74
N ARG A 277 7.29 -9.29 36.71
CA ARG A 277 6.65 -7.98 36.79
C ARG A 277 7.06 -7.07 35.67
N LEU A 278 8.34 -7.05 35.29
CA LEU A 278 8.86 -6.33 34.14
C LEU A 278 9.19 -7.32 33.03
N HIS A 279 8.65 -7.11 31.85
CA HIS A 279 9.05 -7.82 30.63
C HIS A 279 9.61 -6.85 29.59
N PHE A 280 10.55 -7.33 28.82
CA PHE A 280 11.15 -6.61 27.72
C PHE A 280 11.34 -7.56 26.54
N THR A 281 10.92 -7.10 25.35
CA THR A 281 11.21 -7.77 24.06
C THR A 281 11.77 -6.73 23.11
N GLY A 282 12.85 -7.08 22.42
CA GLY A 282 13.46 -6.19 21.44
C GLY A 282 13.98 -6.97 20.25
N ASP A 283 13.69 -6.48 19.05
CA ASP A 283 14.16 -7.00 17.77
C ASP A 283 14.89 -5.91 17.00
N PHE A 284 15.96 -6.32 16.36
CA PHE A 284 16.65 -5.52 15.36
C PHE A 284 16.79 -6.32 14.08
N TYR A 285 16.34 -5.76 12.96
CA TYR A 285 16.34 -6.45 11.70
C TYR A 285 16.90 -5.64 10.53
N LYS A 286 17.45 -6.37 9.57
CA LYS A 286 17.84 -5.88 8.25
C LYS A 286 17.18 -6.72 7.18
N LYS A 287 16.56 -6.04 6.20
CA LYS A 287 15.94 -6.69 5.03
C LYS A 287 16.61 -6.17 3.76
N LYS A 288 16.82 -7.07 2.82
CA LYS A 288 17.28 -6.72 1.47
C LYS A 288 16.31 -7.32 0.46
N THR A 289 15.55 -6.48 -0.20
CA THR A 289 14.71 -6.88 -1.34
C THR A 289 15.53 -6.77 -2.61
N LYS A 290 15.55 -7.83 -3.40
CA LYS A 290 16.28 -7.96 -4.67
C LYS A 290 15.29 -8.24 -5.79
N ASP A 291 15.68 -7.87 -7.01
CA ASP A 291 14.89 -8.13 -8.21
C ASP A 291 13.45 -7.59 -8.09
N MET A 292 13.31 -6.35 -7.61
CA MET A 292 12.02 -5.72 -7.35
C MET A 292 11.19 -5.67 -8.65
N LEU A 293 9.92 -6.01 -8.52
CA LEU A 293 8.95 -5.96 -9.62
C LEU A 293 8.44 -4.54 -9.80
N LEU A 294 9.13 -3.74 -10.61
CA LEU A 294 8.82 -2.34 -10.87
C LEU A 294 8.35 -2.13 -12.31
N ALA A 295 7.41 -1.20 -12.50
CA ALA A 295 7.01 -0.76 -13.84
C ALA A 295 8.14 0.11 -14.42
N LEU A 296 8.74 -0.33 -15.54
CA LEU A 296 9.77 0.42 -16.24
C LEU A 296 9.11 1.48 -17.12
N GLU A 297 9.46 2.74 -16.94
CA GLU A 297 8.99 3.79 -17.83
C GLU A 297 9.68 3.69 -19.19
N ILE A 298 8.88 3.54 -20.22
CA ILE A 298 9.33 3.51 -21.61
C ILE A 298 8.75 4.70 -22.37
N PRO A 299 9.46 5.21 -23.41
CA PRO A 299 8.97 6.32 -24.21
C PRO A 299 7.62 6.00 -24.87
N LYS A 300 6.62 6.83 -24.68
CA LYS A 300 5.24 6.63 -25.18
C LYS A 300 5.14 6.44 -26.71
N PHE A 301 6.10 6.97 -27.47
CA PHE A 301 6.11 6.82 -28.93
C PHE A 301 6.37 5.38 -29.39
N ILE A 302 6.84 4.48 -28.51
CA ILE A 302 7.00 3.05 -28.78
C ILE A 302 5.63 2.35 -28.89
N GLY A 303 4.57 2.94 -28.28
CA GLY A 303 3.20 2.45 -28.38
C GLY A 303 2.85 1.32 -27.42
N TYR A 304 3.72 0.99 -26.45
CA TYR A 304 3.45 0.02 -25.40
C TYR A 304 3.19 0.71 -24.07
N ASP A 305 2.40 0.06 -23.23
CA ASP A 305 2.31 0.42 -21.81
C ASP A 305 3.58 -0.02 -21.06
N ASN A 306 3.87 0.64 -19.95
CA ASN A 306 5.04 0.37 -19.11
C ASN A 306 5.07 -1.09 -18.64
N PRO A 307 6.07 -1.90 -19.03
CA PRO A 307 6.18 -3.29 -18.57
C PRO A 307 6.68 -3.36 -17.13
N SER A 308 6.23 -4.36 -16.39
CA SER A 308 6.89 -4.72 -15.13
C SER A 308 8.14 -5.57 -15.42
N VAL A 309 9.25 -5.21 -14.80
CA VAL A 309 10.53 -5.92 -14.91
C VAL A 309 11.13 -6.15 -13.54
N ASN A 310 11.98 -7.17 -13.42
CA ASN A 310 12.81 -7.33 -12.23
C ASN A 310 13.97 -6.35 -12.30
N THR A 311 13.91 -5.30 -11.51
CA THR A 311 14.99 -4.30 -11.46
C THR A 311 15.08 -3.70 -10.06
N GLY A 312 16.30 -3.34 -9.71
CA GLY A 312 16.57 -2.65 -8.47
C GLY A 312 16.55 -3.51 -7.22
N ASN A 313 17.00 -2.88 -6.16
CA ASN A 313 16.98 -3.46 -4.83
C ASN A 313 16.65 -2.38 -3.78
N MET A 314 16.24 -2.83 -2.59
CA MET A 314 15.90 -1.97 -1.47
C MET A 314 16.48 -2.55 -0.18
N HIS A 315 16.98 -1.68 0.68
CA HIS A 315 17.51 -2.03 1.99
C HIS A 315 16.65 -1.42 3.08
N THR A 316 16.12 -2.27 3.96
CA THR A 316 15.35 -1.83 5.13
C THR A 316 16.11 -2.19 6.39
N THR A 317 16.24 -1.23 7.30
CA THR A 317 16.74 -1.45 8.67
C THR A 317 15.69 -0.95 9.63
N GLY A 318 15.37 -1.76 10.64
CA GLY A 318 14.35 -1.41 11.62
C GLY A 318 14.57 -2.08 12.95
N TYR A 319 13.76 -1.67 13.92
CA TYR A 319 13.69 -2.27 15.25
C TYR A 319 12.26 -2.24 15.76
N ASP A 320 11.95 -3.24 16.60
CA ASP A 320 10.70 -3.36 17.33
C ASP A 320 11.01 -3.57 18.80
N LEU A 321 10.47 -2.73 19.68
CA LEU A 321 10.69 -2.76 21.12
C LEU A 321 9.35 -2.86 21.85
N GLU A 322 9.31 -3.69 22.88
CA GLU A 322 8.18 -3.78 23.78
C GLU A 322 8.69 -3.81 25.23
N ILE A 323 8.06 -3.05 26.11
CA ILE A 323 8.29 -3.06 27.55
C ILE A 323 6.95 -3.07 28.27
N GLY A 324 6.84 -3.88 29.31
CA GLY A 324 5.65 -3.92 30.13
C GLY A 324 5.95 -4.15 31.58
N TRP A 325 5.18 -3.45 32.41
CA TRP A 325 5.20 -3.59 33.85
C TRP A 325 3.83 -4.01 34.35
N ARG A 326 3.76 -4.97 35.23
CA ARG A 326 2.55 -5.37 35.97
C ARG A 326 2.88 -5.62 37.44
N ASP A 327 2.03 -5.12 38.32
CA ASP A 327 2.21 -5.33 39.75
C ASP A 327 0.88 -5.29 40.49
N GLN A 328 0.90 -5.71 41.74
CA GLN A 328 -0.24 -5.68 42.65
C GLN A 328 0.20 -5.22 44.03
N VAL A 329 -0.51 -4.23 44.55
CA VAL A 329 -0.32 -3.73 45.92
C VAL A 329 -1.65 -3.83 46.68
N GLY A 330 -1.78 -4.84 47.55
CA GLY A 330 -3.06 -5.18 48.17
C GLY A 330 -4.12 -5.55 47.11
N ASP A 331 -5.27 -4.86 47.16
CA ASP A 331 -6.35 -5.07 46.18
C ASP A 331 -6.16 -4.26 44.89
N PHE A 332 -5.16 -3.40 44.80
CA PHE A 332 -4.88 -2.59 43.63
C PHE A 332 -3.94 -3.32 42.68
N ARG A 333 -4.43 -3.64 41.46
CA ARG A 333 -3.66 -4.21 40.39
C ARG A 333 -3.49 -3.19 39.28
N TYR A 334 -2.31 -3.11 38.71
CA TYR A 334 -2.05 -2.22 37.57
C TYR A 334 -1.07 -2.82 36.58
N SER A 335 -1.21 -2.41 35.32
CA SER A 335 -0.24 -2.71 34.27
C SER A 335 -0.05 -1.52 33.34
N VAL A 336 1.18 -1.41 32.85
CA VAL A 336 1.59 -0.45 31.82
C VAL A 336 2.38 -1.24 30.79
N SER A 337 2.00 -1.16 29.54
CA SER A 337 2.83 -1.67 28.44
C SER A 337 3.00 -0.62 27.35
N ALA A 338 4.17 -0.59 26.76
CA ALA A 338 4.51 0.30 25.66
C ALA A 338 5.25 -0.47 24.58
N ASN A 339 4.96 -0.17 23.32
CA ASN A 339 5.73 -0.63 22.17
C ASN A 339 6.20 0.55 21.35
N LEU A 340 7.31 0.35 20.65
CA LEU A 340 7.90 1.31 19.72
C LEU A 340 8.50 0.56 18.54
N SER A 341 8.03 0.90 17.34
CA SER A 341 8.54 0.35 16.08
C SER A 341 9.03 1.47 15.18
N ASP A 342 10.17 1.25 14.55
CA ASP A 342 10.68 2.16 13.54
C ASP A 342 11.48 1.43 12.47
N PHE A 343 11.38 1.90 11.22
CA PHE A 343 12.20 1.40 10.13
C PHE A 343 12.48 2.46 9.06
N ILE A 344 13.57 2.29 8.35
CA ILE A 344 13.91 3.06 7.15
C ILE A 344 14.16 2.07 6.02
N SER A 345 13.46 2.28 4.91
CA SER A 345 13.71 1.60 3.64
C SER A 345 14.35 2.57 2.67
N LYS A 346 15.53 2.22 2.15
CA LYS A 346 16.27 3.01 1.16
C LYS A 346 16.38 2.24 -0.13
N MET A 347 16.16 2.95 -1.24
CA MET A 347 16.40 2.42 -2.57
C MET A 347 17.91 2.17 -2.75
N GLY A 348 18.24 0.98 -3.20
CA GLY A 348 19.60 0.65 -3.61
C GLY A 348 19.75 0.85 -5.11
N ASN A 349 20.58 -0.01 -5.75
CA ASN A 349 20.81 0.09 -7.19
C ASN A 349 19.51 -0.18 -7.97
N LEU A 350 19.14 0.75 -8.84
CA LEU A 350 17.97 0.69 -9.73
C LEU A 350 18.36 0.49 -11.20
N GLY A 351 19.64 0.15 -11.47
CA GLY A 351 20.15 -0.04 -12.84
C GLY A 351 20.23 1.25 -13.66
N GLY A 352 20.35 2.39 -13.00
CA GLY A 352 20.34 3.71 -13.64
C GLY A 352 18.95 4.22 -14.00
N THR A 353 17.89 3.57 -13.50
CA THR A 353 16.50 4.00 -13.73
C THR A 353 16.03 4.85 -12.55
N GLU A 354 15.45 6.00 -12.85
CA GLU A 354 14.81 6.88 -11.89
C GLU A 354 13.31 6.93 -12.18
N PHE A 355 12.50 6.91 -11.13
CA PHE A 355 11.05 6.99 -11.24
C PHE A 355 10.61 8.34 -10.64
N LEU A 356 10.47 9.35 -11.52
CA LEU A 356 10.22 10.73 -11.14
C LEU A 356 8.71 11.02 -11.10
N GLY A 357 8.20 11.32 -9.93
CA GLY A 357 6.79 11.68 -9.72
C GLY A 357 6.63 12.69 -8.59
N GLU A 358 5.52 12.65 -7.89
CA GLU A 358 5.34 13.37 -6.61
C GLU A 358 6.08 12.64 -5.47
N LYS A 359 6.30 11.34 -5.64
CA LYS A 359 7.14 10.49 -4.79
C LYS A 359 8.19 9.82 -5.64
N GLU A 360 9.38 9.86 -5.14
CA GLU A 360 10.57 9.48 -5.88
C GLU A 360 11.04 8.08 -5.53
N LYS A 361 11.64 7.41 -6.53
CA LYS A 361 12.45 6.21 -6.37
C LYS A 361 13.75 6.42 -7.12
N MET A 362 14.75 6.93 -6.45
CA MET A 362 16.12 7.10 -6.95
C MET A 362 17.09 6.41 -5.99
N GLU A 363 18.28 6.06 -6.48
CA GLU A 363 19.31 5.42 -5.66
C GLU A 363 19.65 6.27 -4.44
N GLY A 364 19.58 5.65 -3.24
CA GLY A 364 19.85 6.30 -1.96
C GLY A 364 18.66 7.01 -1.32
N SER A 365 17.57 7.30 -2.05
CA SER A 365 16.35 7.89 -1.49
C SER A 365 15.63 6.93 -0.55
N GLN A 366 14.79 7.44 0.33
CA GLN A 366 13.85 6.59 1.07
C GLN A 366 12.77 6.09 0.11
N PHE A 367 12.22 4.91 0.38
CA PHE A 367 11.10 4.38 -0.39
C PHE A 367 9.89 5.30 -0.29
N ASP A 368 9.30 5.68 -1.44
CA ASP A 368 8.19 6.62 -1.55
C ASP A 368 8.47 7.99 -0.88
N GLU A 369 9.69 8.50 -1.01
CA GLU A 369 10.06 9.82 -0.52
C GLU A 369 9.38 10.91 -1.36
N TRP A 370 8.88 11.96 -0.69
CA TRP A 370 8.29 13.10 -1.38
C TRP A 370 9.34 13.85 -2.19
N TYR A 371 8.97 14.27 -3.40
CA TYR A 371 9.85 14.94 -4.35
C TYR A 371 9.17 16.16 -4.97
N GLY A 372 9.70 17.34 -4.76
CA GLY A 372 9.04 18.57 -5.18
C GLY A 372 9.88 19.81 -4.99
N TYR A 373 9.29 20.97 -5.18
CA TYR A 373 9.94 22.26 -5.10
C TYR A 373 10.09 22.74 -3.66
N LEU A 374 11.13 23.57 -3.41
CA LEU A 374 11.21 24.37 -2.20
C LEU A 374 10.55 25.72 -2.41
N SER A 375 9.65 26.09 -1.50
CA SER A 375 8.95 27.35 -1.53
C SER A 375 9.78 28.48 -0.88
N ASP A 376 9.50 29.71 -1.32
CA ASP A 376 10.06 30.95 -0.79
C ASP A 376 8.94 31.94 -0.43
N GLY A 377 7.80 31.41 0.05
CA GLY A 377 6.60 32.17 0.39
C GLY A 377 5.70 32.48 -0.82
N LEU A 378 4.99 33.61 -0.76
CA LEU A 378 4.10 34.08 -1.79
C LEU A 378 4.65 35.37 -2.42
N PHE A 379 4.47 35.54 -3.71
CA PHE A 379 4.76 36.81 -4.37
C PHE A 379 3.90 37.94 -3.80
N GLN A 380 4.52 38.97 -3.23
CA GLN A 380 3.83 40.07 -2.59
C GLN A 380 3.66 41.28 -3.52
N THR A 381 4.57 41.49 -4.48
CA THR A 381 4.58 42.63 -5.39
C THR A 381 4.79 42.22 -6.85
N GLN A 382 4.41 43.09 -7.78
CA GLN A 382 4.67 42.87 -9.20
C GLN A 382 6.19 42.89 -9.50
N GLU A 383 6.95 43.71 -8.79
CA GLU A 383 8.40 43.78 -8.93
C GLU A 383 9.06 42.43 -8.56
N GLU A 384 8.58 41.74 -7.51
CA GLU A 384 9.06 40.40 -7.19
C GLU A 384 8.73 39.41 -8.31
N VAL A 385 7.50 39.46 -8.88
CA VAL A 385 7.09 38.58 -9.99
C VAL A 385 7.98 38.79 -11.20
N ASP A 386 8.31 40.05 -11.53
CA ASP A 386 9.06 40.39 -12.73
C ASP A 386 10.55 40.00 -12.60
N ASN A 387 11.11 40.10 -11.39
CA ASN A 387 12.54 39.92 -11.13
C ASN A 387 12.89 38.50 -10.59
N SER A 388 11.92 37.62 -10.33
CA SER A 388 12.18 36.29 -9.79
C SER A 388 11.95 35.17 -10.82
N PRO A 389 12.64 34.03 -10.69
CA PRO A 389 12.33 32.83 -11.45
C PRO A 389 10.88 32.38 -11.24
N LYS A 390 10.25 31.88 -12.30
CA LYS A 390 8.84 31.44 -12.29
C LYS A 390 8.69 30.08 -12.92
N LEU A 391 7.80 29.27 -12.37
CA LEU A 391 7.49 27.93 -12.90
C LEU A 391 6.84 27.99 -14.30
N ASN A 392 6.02 29.03 -14.55
CA ASN A 392 5.43 29.32 -15.86
C ASN A 392 5.00 30.79 -15.97
N ASN A 393 4.57 31.19 -17.16
CA ASN A 393 4.19 32.58 -17.46
C ASN A 393 2.85 33.02 -16.85
N ASN A 394 2.06 32.12 -16.26
CA ASN A 394 0.77 32.44 -15.65
C ASN A 394 0.90 32.81 -14.15
N VAL A 395 2.10 32.70 -13.60
CA VAL A 395 2.40 33.09 -12.21
C VAL A 395 2.30 34.60 -12.06
N THR A 396 1.62 35.06 -11.01
CA THR A 396 1.40 36.47 -10.69
C THR A 396 1.45 36.71 -9.18
N ILE A 397 1.17 37.93 -8.75
CA ILE A 397 1.12 38.33 -7.34
C ILE A 397 0.13 37.43 -6.57
N GLY A 398 0.54 36.98 -5.39
CA GLY A 398 -0.24 36.08 -4.53
C GLY A 398 -0.09 34.60 -4.86
N ASP A 399 0.68 34.24 -5.88
CA ASP A 399 1.04 32.85 -6.17
C ASP A 399 2.28 32.43 -5.38
N ILE A 400 2.49 31.10 -5.26
CA ILE A 400 3.65 30.54 -4.55
C ILE A 400 4.94 30.83 -5.34
N LYS A 401 5.93 31.34 -4.64
CA LYS A 401 7.29 31.56 -5.13
C LYS A 401 8.14 30.33 -4.81
N TYR A 402 8.86 29.81 -5.79
CA TYR A 402 9.76 28.68 -5.64
C TYR A 402 11.22 29.12 -5.76
N LYS A 403 12.10 28.36 -5.13
CA LYS A 403 13.54 28.57 -5.19
C LYS A 403 14.12 27.95 -6.45
N ASP A 404 14.91 28.72 -7.17
CA ASP A 404 15.82 28.25 -8.21
C ASP A 404 17.03 27.63 -7.51
N ILE A 405 17.23 26.34 -7.67
CA ILE A 405 18.26 25.57 -6.94
C ILE A 405 19.42 25.24 -7.85
N LEU A 406 19.10 24.68 -9.03
CA LEU A 406 20.09 24.22 -9.99
C LEU A 406 19.64 24.54 -11.42
N GLY A 407 20.57 24.47 -12.33
CA GLY A 407 20.38 24.49 -13.77
C GLY A 407 21.31 23.48 -14.45
N PRO A 408 21.38 23.46 -15.79
CA PRO A 408 22.21 22.52 -16.54
C PRO A 408 23.69 22.51 -16.13
N ASP A 409 24.19 23.65 -15.66
CA ASP A 409 25.59 23.81 -15.24
C ASP A 409 25.81 23.56 -13.74
N GLY A 410 24.78 23.06 -13.03
CA GLY A 410 24.86 22.77 -11.60
C GLY A 410 24.77 23.98 -10.67
N VAL A 411 24.35 25.14 -11.21
CA VAL A 411 24.13 26.41 -10.47
C VAL A 411 22.77 26.96 -10.86
N PRO A 412 22.11 27.82 -10.05
CA PRO A 412 20.86 28.49 -10.40
C PRO A 412 20.93 29.20 -11.76
N ASP A 413 19.95 29.00 -12.63
CA ASP A 413 19.93 29.47 -14.02
C ASP A 413 18.89 30.57 -14.29
N GLY A 414 18.16 31.02 -13.26
CA GLY A 414 17.11 32.03 -13.36
C GLY A 414 15.76 31.49 -13.82
N LYS A 415 15.56 30.17 -13.79
CA LYS A 415 14.31 29.50 -14.18
C LYS A 415 13.93 28.46 -13.12
N ILE A 416 12.64 28.15 -13.04
CA ILE A 416 12.15 27.00 -12.24
C ILE A 416 11.77 25.88 -13.19
N SER A 417 12.47 24.76 -13.10
CA SER A 417 12.25 23.58 -13.94
C SER A 417 11.93 22.32 -13.11
N SER A 418 11.25 21.36 -13.72
CA SER A 418 11.00 20.06 -13.07
C SER A 418 12.23 19.14 -13.07
N GLU A 419 13.21 19.45 -13.86
CA GLU A 419 14.44 18.65 -14.05
C GLU A 419 15.51 19.02 -13.01
N TYR A 420 15.65 20.32 -12.67
CA TYR A 420 16.76 20.80 -11.87
C TYR A 420 16.38 21.34 -10.49
N ASP A 421 15.12 21.78 -10.27
CA ASP A 421 14.73 22.51 -9.06
C ASP A 421 13.88 21.72 -8.08
N ARG A 422 13.63 20.45 -8.36
CA ARG A 422 12.97 19.56 -7.40
C ARG A 422 14.00 18.85 -6.53
N VAL A 423 13.65 18.66 -5.25
CA VAL A 423 14.46 17.99 -4.24
C VAL A 423 13.64 16.99 -3.43
N LEU A 424 14.34 16.11 -2.72
CA LEU A 424 13.72 15.20 -1.77
C LEU A 424 13.22 16.00 -0.55
N LEU A 425 11.94 15.84 -0.23
CA LEU A 425 11.23 16.55 0.85
C LEU A 425 11.00 15.68 2.08
N GLY A 426 11.65 14.50 2.12
CA GLY A 426 11.58 13.55 3.23
C GLY A 426 10.55 12.45 3.06
N GLY A 427 10.70 11.40 3.86
CA GLY A 427 9.92 10.16 3.75
C GLY A 427 8.44 10.35 4.05
N SER A 428 7.59 9.70 3.26
CA SER A 428 6.12 9.70 3.44
C SER A 428 5.65 8.65 4.43
N LEU A 429 6.47 7.66 4.75
CA LEU A 429 6.10 6.59 5.67
C LEU A 429 6.16 7.06 7.13
N PRO A 430 5.26 6.57 7.99
CA PRO A 430 5.29 6.90 9.41
C PRO A 430 6.55 6.37 10.09
N ARG A 431 7.13 7.18 10.98
CA ARG A 431 8.32 6.87 11.78
C ARG A 431 7.98 6.92 13.26
N TYR A 432 8.68 6.11 14.06
CA TYR A 432 8.47 6.02 15.50
C TYR A 432 7.01 5.76 15.83
N MET A 433 6.46 4.66 15.29
CA MET A 433 5.11 4.21 15.62
C MET A 433 5.12 3.63 17.03
N PHE A 434 4.23 4.10 17.88
CA PHE A 434 4.19 3.64 19.26
C PHE A 434 2.76 3.43 19.76
N GLY A 435 2.64 2.51 20.72
CA GLY A 435 1.42 2.25 21.46
C GLY A 435 1.70 2.21 22.96
N VAL A 436 0.73 2.66 23.76
CA VAL A 436 0.79 2.56 25.22
C VAL A 436 -0.55 2.05 25.73
N ASN A 437 -0.52 0.97 26.51
CA ASN A 437 -1.68 0.45 27.22
C ASN A 437 -1.50 0.64 28.71
N LEU A 438 -2.54 1.16 29.35
CA LEU A 438 -2.63 1.35 30.79
C LEU A 438 -3.84 0.60 31.29
N SER A 439 -3.70 -0.18 32.35
CA SER A 439 -4.85 -0.75 33.05
C SER A 439 -4.67 -0.72 34.56
N ALA A 440 -5.78 -0.55 35.25
CA ALA A 440 -5.81 -0.63 36.70
C ALA A 440 -7.14 -1.22 37.17
N SER A 441 -7.11 -1.97 38.27
CA SER A 441 -8.32 -2.47 38.93
C SER A 441 -8.22 -2.36 40.47
N TYR A 442 -9.33 -2.01 41.09
CA TYR A 442 -9.43 -1.87 42.55
C TYR A 442 -10.84 -2.14 43.01
N LYS A 443 -11.04 -3.14 43.87
CA LYS A 443 -12.31 -3.47 44.55
C LYS A 443 -13.52 -3.49 43.61
N GLY A 444 -13.41 -4.20 42.51
CA GLY A 444 -14.48 -4.33 41.50
C GLY A 444 -14.51 -3.24 40.43
N PHE A 445 -13.84 -2.12 40.63
CA PHE A 445 -13.62 -1.13 39.57
C PHE A 445 -12.44 -1.52 38.68
N ASP A 446 -12.58 -1.32 37.40
CA ASP A 446 -11.49 -1.46 36.41
C ASP A 446 -11.50 -0.29 35.43
N ILE A 447 -10.31 0.08 35.01
CA ILE A 447 -10.08 1.07 33.97
C ILE A 447 -9.01 0.55 33.00
N SER A 448 -9.24 0.72 31.70
CA SER A 448 -8.22 0.48 30.68
C SER A 448 -8.19 1.62 29.68
N MET A 449 -6.99 1.99 29.25
CA MET A 449 -6.74 3.04 28.27
C MET A 449 -5.73 2.54 27.25
N MET A 450 -5.98 2.86 25.97
CA MET A 450 -5.06 2.57 24.88
C MET A 450 -4.74 3.86 24.11
N PHE A 451 -3.46 4.15 23.99
CA PHE A 451 -2.93 5.26 23.21
C PHE A 451 -2.14 4.72 22.03
N GLN A 452 -2.21 5.42 20.92
CA GLN A 452 -1.43 5.13 19.71
C GLN A 452 -0.92 6.44 19.13
N GLY A 453 0.29 6.42 18.58
CA GLY A 453 0.87 7.59 17.97
C GLY A 453 1.92 7.29 16.91
N VAL A 454 2.27 8.33 16.18
CA VAL A 454 3.34 8.40 15.20
C VAL A 454 4.22 9.60 15.58
N GLY A 455 5.53 9.37 15.72
CA GLY A 455 6.45 10.43 16.15
C GLY A 455 6.83 11.40 15.03
N SER A 456 6.87 10.93 13.78
CA SER A 456 7.17 11.76 12.62
C SER A 456 6.61 11.15 11.34
N GLN A 457 6.05 11.99 10.49
CA GLN A 457 5.60 11.63 9.13
C GLN A 457 5.49 12.89 8.29
N ASN A 458 6.06 12.89 7.10
CA ASN A 458 5.83 13.97 6.15
C ASN A 458 4.59 13.66 5.33
N SER A 459 3.59 14.50 5.45
CA SER A 459 2.29 14.34 4.78
C SER A 459 1.99 15.58 3.96
N ARG A 460 1.31 15.38 2.84
CA ARG A 460 0.83 16.47 1.97
C ARG A 460 -0.65 16.71 2.19
N ILE A 461 -1.04 17.98 2.22
CA ILE A 461 -2.45 18.37 2.17
C ILE A 461 -2.99 18.06 0.77
N SER A 462 -4.14 17.39 0.69
CA SER A 462 -4.79 17.10 -0.57
C SER A 462 -5.21 18.40 -1.29
N ARG A 463 -4.97 18.47 -2.60
CA ARG A 463 -5.41 19.57 -3.47
C ARG A 463 -6.87 19.93 -3.25
N ASN A 464 -7.76 18.95 -3.17
CA ASN A 464 -9.20 19.16 -2.99
C ASN A 464 -9.58 19.85 -1.66
N MET A 465 -8.68 19.87 -0.69
CA MET A 465 -8.91 20.51 0.62
C MET A 465 -8.52 21.99 0.64
N VAL A 466 -7.65 22.41 -0.26
CA VAL A 466 -7.01 23.74 -0.22
C VAL A 466 -7.15 24.53 -1.53
N GLU A 467 -7.58 23.91 -2.62
CA GLU A 467 -7.83 24.58 -3.87
C GLU A 467 -9.28 25.09 -3.90
N GLY A 468 -9.45 26.40 -3.79
CA GLY A 468 -10.74 27.03 -3.89
C GLY A 468 -11.25 27.07 -5.32
N LEU A 469 -12.51 26.69 -5.55
CA LEU A 469 -13.21 26.86 -6.83
C LEU A 469 -12.55 26.17 -8.05
N ASN A 470 -11.86 25.05 -7.82
CA ASN A 470 -11.17 24.31 -8.89
C ASN A 470 -12.12 23.63 -9.87
N THR A 471 -13.36 23.40 -9.48
CA THR A 471 -14.39 22.81 -10.33
C THR A 471 -15.72 23.55 -10.21
N ASN A 472 -16.60 23.41 -11.20
CA ASN A 472 -17.96 23.95 -11.14
C ASN A 472 -18.84 23.30 -10.04
N TRP A 473 -18.37 22.21 -9.45
CA TRP A 473 -19.07 21.41 -8.43
C TRP A 473 -18.41 21.52 -7.05
N GLY A 474 -17.22 22.13 -6.98
CA GLY A 474 -16.47 22.29 -5.73
C GLY A 474 -17.03 23.45 -4.91
N GLY A 475 -17.25 23.22 -3.63
CA GLY A 475 -17.48 24.27 -2.64
C GLY A 475 -16.19 25.00 -2.28
N PHE A 476 -16.31 26.16 -1.67
CA PHE A 476 -15.19 26.87 -1.08
C PHE A 476 -14.78 26.20 0.24
N PRO A 477 -13.54 25.71 0.37
CA PRO A 477 -13.09 25.09 1.60
C PRO A 477 -13.03 26.11 2.76
N SER A 478 -13.65 25.80 3.88
CA SER A 478 -13.71 26.72 5.05
C SER A 478 -12.32 27.00 5.64
N ILE A 479 -11.34 26.14 5.44
CA ILE A 479 -9.96 26.33 5.87
C ILE A 479 -9.28 27.55 5.23
N LEU A 480 -9.78 28.00 4.10
CA LEU A 480 -9.26 29.16 3.36
C LEU A 480 -9.86 30.49 3.83
N GLU A 481 -10.94 30.47 4.62
CA GLU A 481 -11.68 31.66 5.03
C GLU A 481 -10.79 32.60 5.85
N GLY A 482 -10.54 33.80 5.34
CA GLY A 482 -9.73 34.83 6.00
C GLY A 482 -8.22 34.60 5.99
N ASP A 483 -7.72 33.51 5.39
CA ASP A 483 -6.30 33.13 5.46
C ASP A 483 -5.68 32.91 4.05
N TYR A 484 -6.15 33.65 3.05
CA TYR A 484 -5.61 33.60 1.69
C TYR A 484 -5.18 34.99 1.20
N TRP A 485 -4.22 35.04 0.30
CA TRP A 485 -3.75 36.26 -0.31
C TRP A 485 -4.86 36.91 -1.15
N SER A 486 -5.05 38.23 -0.98
CA SER A 486 -6.09 38.98 -1.70
C SER A 486 -5.65 40.43 -1.92
N THR A 487 -6.05 41.01 -3.05
CA THR A 487 -5.92 42.46 -3.32
C THR A 487 -6.75 43.33 -2.36
N ASN A 488 -7.70 42.75 -1.65
CA ASN A 488 -8.52 43.44 -0.65
C ASN A 488 -7.83 43.47 0.74
N ASN A 489 -6.79 42.74 0.94
CA ASN A 489 -6.02 42.73 2.19
C ASN A 489 -4.98 43.84 2.19
N THR A 490 -4.56 44.29 3.39
CA THR A 490 -3.38 45.12 3.54
C THR A 490 -2.10 44.30 3.25
N ALA A 491 -0.98 45.00 3.01
CA ALA A 491 0.32 44.32 2.83
C ALA A 491 0.71 43.45 4.06
N GLU A 492 0.44 43.94 5.28
CA GLU A 492 0.69 43.21 6.52
C GLU A 492 -0.20 41.96 6.63
N GLN A 493 -1.48 42.05 6.24
CA GLN A 493 -2.37 40.89 6.19
C GLN A 493 -1.87 39.86 5.18
N ASN A 494 -1.53 40.29 3.96
CA ASN A 494 -1.01 39.40 2.91
C ASN A 494 0.32 38.73 3.28
N ALA A 495 1.16 39.41 4.04
CA ALA A 495 2.42 38.82 4.53
C ALA A 495 2.18 37.70 5.57
N GLY A 496 1.01 37.71 6.26
CA GLY A 496 0.68 36.74 7.30
C GLY A 496 -0.20 35.56 6.86
N VAL A 497 -0.77 35.57 5.64
CA VAL A 497 -1.65 34.50 5.17
C VAL A 497 -0.90 33.23 4.80
N LYS A 498 -1.57 32.09 4.95
CA LYS A 498 -0.99 30.76 4.65
C LYS A 498 -1.33 30.22 3.28
N TYR A 499 -2.33 30.79 2.59
CA TYR A 499 -2.79 30.24 1.32
C TYR A 499 -2.59 31.25 0.18
N PRO A 500 -2.24 30.77 -1.03
CA PRO A 500 -2.09 31.61 -2.18
C PRO A 500 -3.42 32.25 -2.59
N ARG A 501 -3.37 33.18 -3.54
CA ARG A 501 -4.58 33.81 -4.09
C ARG A 501 -5.56 32.77 -4.63
N LEU A 502 -6.85 33.06 -4.48
CA LEU A 502 -7.91 32.23 -5.03
C LEU A 502 -8.09 32.51 -6.52
N THR A 503 -8.21 31.48 -7.31
CA THR A 503 -8.46 31.58 -8.74
C THR A 503 -9.37 30.46 -9.23
N ARG A 504 -10.25 30.76 -10.21
CA ARG A 504 -11.06 29.74 -10.90
C ARG A 504 -10.25 28.93 -11.91
N ASN A 505 -9.26 29.57 -12.50
CA ASN A 505 -8.32 28.89 -13.37
C ASN A 505 -7.20 28.37 -12.49
N SER A 506 -7.19 27.07 -12.26
CA SER A 506 -6.13 26.42 -11.51
C SER A 506 -4.78 26.88 -12.02
N VAL A 507 -4.03 27.51 -11.15
CA VAL A 507 -2.62 27.79 -11.44
C VAL A 507 -1.88 26.54 -10.99
N ASP A 508 -1.51 25.68 -11.95
CA ASP A 508 -0.78 24.45 -11.66
C ASP A 508 0.49 24.72 -10.85
N ALA A 509 1.07 25.90 -10.99
CA ALA A 509 2.17 26.37 -10.18
C ALA A 509 1.87 26.33 -8.67
N ASN A 510 0.69 26.82 -8.23
CA ASN A 510 0.32 26.80 -6.82
C ASN A 510 0.05 25.40 -6.27
N MET A 511 -0.32 24.46 -7.12
CA MET A 511 -0.67 23.09 -6.71
C MET A 511 0.44 22.08 -7.02
N SER A 512 1.60 22.53 -7.50
CA SER A 512 2.77 21.70 -7.70
C SER A 512 3.25 21.11 -6.38
N MET A 513 3.80 19.90 -6.45
CA MET A 513 4.38 19.25 -5.27
C MET A 513 5.51 20.10 -4.71
N SER A 514 5.38 20.52 -3.47
CA SER A 514 6.33 21.37 -2.78
C SER A 514 6.24 21.23 -1.26
N ASP A 515 7.23 21.73 -0.56
CA ASP A 515 7.26 21.84 0.89
C ASP A 515 6.13 22.75 1.44
N TYR A 516 5.60 23.66 0.61
CA TYR A 516 4.50 24.57 0.99
C TYR A 516 3.25 23.82 1.48
N TRP A 517 2.96 22.68 0.88
CA TRP A 517 1.81 21.85 1.19
C TRP A 517 2.12 20.70 2.15
N MET A 518 3.36 20.65 2.65
CA MET A 518 3.81 19.60 3.55
C MET A 518 3.54 19.97 5.00
N PHE A 519 3.16 18.98 5.79
CA PHE A 519 3.01 19.10 7.24
C PHE A 519 3.51 17.84 7.93
N ASN A 520 3.86 18.00 9.21
CA ASN A 520 4.21 16.86 10.04
C ASN A 520 2.93 16.17 10.52
N GLY A 521 2.69 14.97 10.02
CA GLY A 521 1.55 14.13 10.35
C GLY A 521 1.66 13.39 11.70
N ARG A 522 2.62 13.77 12.56
CA ARG A 522 2.73 13.19 13.91
C ARG A 522 1.45 13.36 14.73
N TYR A 523 1.14 12.34 15.49
CA TYR A 523 -0.03 12.41 16.38
C TYR A 523 0.11 11.49 17.59
N LEU A 524 -0.63 11.82 18.64
CA LEU A 524 -0.97 10.95 19.76
C LEU A 524 -2.50 10.89 19.86
N ARG A 525 -3.06 9.68 19.90
CA ARG A 525 -4.50 9.46 19.98
C ARG A 525 -4.83 8.47 21.08
N MET A 526 -5.79 8.81 21.93
CA MET A 526 -6.45 7.82 22.77
C MET A 526 -7.43 7.04 21.90
N LYS A 527 -7.21 5.73 21.75
CA LYS A 527 -8.00 4.83 20.90
C LYS A 527 -9.15 4.20 21.64
N ASN A 528 -8.92 3.91 22.92
CA ASN A 528 -9.92 3.27 23.76
C ASN A 528 -9.79 3.78 25.20
N LEU A 529 -10.95 3.97 25.85
CA LEU A 529 -11.09 4.17 27.28
C LEU A 529 -12.28 3.32 27.73
N THR A 530 -12.02 2.36 28.59
CA THR A 530 -13.05 1.52 29.20
C THR A 530 -13.02 1.68 30.69
N VAL A 531 -14.19 1.88 31.30
CA VAL A 531 -14.37 1.89 32.75
C VAL A 531 -15.44 0.86 33.06
N GLY A 532 -15.13 -0.06 33.94
CA GLY A 532 -16.01 -1.14 34.37
C GLY A 532 -16.18 -1.19 35.88
N TYR A 533 -17.29 -1.79 36.29
CA TYR A 533 -17.52 -2.17 37.68
C TYR A 533 -18.17 -3.55 37.75
N THR A 534 -17.51 -4.46 38.45
CA THR A 534 -18.01 -5.80 38.71
C THR A 534 -18.80 -5.79 40.02
N LEU A 535 -20.09 -6.07 39.97
CA LEU A 535 -20.95 -6.17 41.15
C LEU A 535 -20.50 -7.35 42.02
N PRO A 536 -20.45 -7.18 43.35
CA PRO A 536 -20.21 -8.29 44.25
C PRO A 536 -21.30 -9.37 44.06
N SER A 537 -20.89 -10.63 43.97
CA SER A 537 -21.81 -11.79 43.89
C SER A 537 -22.50 -12.04 45.22
#